data_3bc2e4a6b84a71a2fe5d123cb3444245
#
_entry.id   3bc2e4a6b84a71a2fe5d123cb3444245
#
_cell.length_a   1.000
_cell.length_b   1.000
_cell.length_c   1.000
_cell.angle_alpha   90.00
_cell.angle_beta   90.00
_cell.angle_gamma   90.00
#
_symmetry.space_group_name_H-M   'P 1'
#
loop_
_entity.id
_entity.type
_entity.pdbx_description
1 polymer ?
#
loop_
_entity_poly.entity_id
_entity_poly.type
_entity_poly.pdbx_seq_one_letter_code
_entity_poly.pdbx_strand_id
1 'polypeptide(L)'
;MDLGLKNKTALVTGSHRGTGQIIAATMAKEGADVLVHGMTIEQAQASVAAIGAGTAVAGDITTAEGSAGLLQQCSSYSIDILINNYGGADPGTWSDEGASEEAWLLAYQKNVLSAQRLIAGLLEEMKSKAWARIINLGTVGSTTPNARMPGYYAAKGALANMTIGLAKEVKGSNIRVNLVSPGMILTPEVKASFMRLGQQRGWGDSWEEVQAQVAKDIPIGRITTREEVAALVAFLCSTQADAIHGQNFRIDGGQMGIVS
;
A
#
# COMPACT_ATOMS: atom_id res chain seq x y z
N MET A 1 -15.58 7.03 15.95
CA MET A 1 -16.38 6.10 15.06
C MET A 1 -15.84 4.70 15.35
N ASP A 2 -16.69 3.74 15.65
CA ASP A 2 -16.26 2.34 15.74
C ASP A 2 -16.14 1.78 14.32
N LEU A 3 -14.97 1.30 13.96
CA LEU A 3 -14.69 0.73 12.65
C LEU A 3 -15.10 -0.77 12.55
N GLY A 4 -15.45 -1.40 13.66
CA GLY A 4 -15.82 -2.81 13.72
C GLY A 4 -14.68 -3.77 13.36
N LEU A 5 -13.43 -3.39 13.65
CA LEU A 5 -12.23 -4.19 13.32
C LEU A 5 -11.78 -5.11 14.45
N LYS A 6 -12.40 -5.02 15.63
CA LYS A 6 -12.08 -5.89 16.76
C LYS A 6 -12.30 -7.36 16.40
N ASN A 7 -11.32 -8.20 16.71
CA ASN A 7 -11.28 -9.64 16.39
C ASN A 7 -11.26 -9.95 14.87
N LYS A 8 -10.88 -9.00 14.03
CA LYS A 8 -10.61 -9.24 12.61
C LYS A 8 -9.12 -9.48 12.40
N THR A 9 -8.78 -10.49 11.64
CA THR A 9 -7.38 -10.78 11.30
C THR A 9 -6.99 -10.09 10.01
N ALA A 10 -5.96 -9.25 10.07
CA ALA A 10 -5.45 -8.47 8.94
C ALA A 10 -4.02 -8.85 8.57
N LEU A 11 -3.79 -9.30 7.34
CA LEU A 11 -2.45 -9.42 6.77
C LEU A 11 -2.08 -8.12 6.06
N VAL A 12 -1.01 -7.46 6.52
CA VAL A 12 -0.50 -6.22 5.91
C VAL A 12 0.87 -6.50 5.29
N THR A 13 0.94 -6.53 3.96
CA THR A 13 2.20 -6.84 3.27
C THR A 13 3.16 -5.65 3.27
N GLY A 14 4.47 -5.91 3.41
CA GLY A 14 5.49 -4.86 3.47
C GLY A 14 5.33 -3.93 4.68
N SER A 15 4.81 -4.45 5.78
CA SER A 15 4.54 -3.68 7.01
C SER A 15 5.73 -3.66 7.99
N HIS A 16 6.89 -4.14 7.58
CA HIS A 16 8.11 -4.06 8.39
C HIS A 16 8.65 -2.62 8.51
N ARG A 17 8.20 -1.67 7.69
CA ARG A 17 8.61 -0.25 7.72
C ARG A 17 7.63 0.64 6.96
N GLY A 18 7.91 1.95 7.00
CA GLY A 18 7.26 2.94 6.14
C GLY A 18 5.76 3.07 6.33
N THR A 19 5.02 3.23 5.23
CA THR A 19 3.56 3.36 5.26
C THR A 19 2.88 2.08 5.74
N GLY A 20 3.39 0.91 5.35
CA GLY A 20 2.84 -0.37 5.79
C GLY A 20 2.90 -0.57 7.29
N GLN A 21 3.97 -0.13 7.96
CA GLN A 21 4.09 -0.19 9.41
C GLN A 21 3.04 0.69 10.11
N ILE A 22 2.80 1.89 9.59
CA ILE A 22 1.77 2.79 10.13
C ILE A 22 0.36 2.23 9.89
N ILE A 23 0.12 1.60 8.73
CA ILE A 23 -1.15 0.89 8.45
C ILE A 23 -1.33 -0.24 9.49
N ALA A 24 -0.32 -1.09 9.70
CA ALA A 24 -0.37 -2.17 10.67
C ALA A 24 -0.64 -1.65 12.09
N ALA A 25 0.06 -0.60 12.52
CA ALA A 25 -0.15 0.06 13.81
C ALA A 25 -1.57 0.62 13.96
N THR A 26 -2.10 1.25 12.91
CA THR A 26 -3.47 1.79 12.90
C THR A 26 -4.50 0.68 13.01
N MET A 27 -4.36 -0.40 12.23
CA MET A 27 -5.25 -1.55 12.30
C MET A 27 -5.24 -2.20 13.69
N ALA A 28 -4.06 -2.38 14.31
CA ALA A 28 -3.92 -2.90 15.66
C ALA A 28 -4.58 -1.98 16.70
N LYS A 29 -4.41 -0.67 16.57
CA LYS A 29 -5.05 0.33 17.44
C LYS A 29 -6.58 0.27 17.37
N GLU A 30 -7.13 -0.05 16.20
CA GLU A 30 -8.57 -0.25 15.97
C GLU A 30 -9.05 -1.65 16.39
N GLY A 31 -8.18 -2.47 17.00
CA GLY A 31 -8.49 -3.76 17.61
C GLY A 31 -8.40 -4.98 16.70
N ALA A 32 -7.80 -4.83 15.51
CA ALA A 32 -7.53 -5.97 14.64
C ALA A 32 -6.34 -6.79 15.11
N ASP A 33 -6.37 -8.10 14.89
CA ASP A 33 -5.23 -9.00 15.01
C ASP A 33 -4.38 -8.88 13.74
N VAL A 34 -3.18 -8.29 13.83
CA VAL A 34 -2.39 -7.92 12.67
C VAL A 34 -1.24 -8.89 12.44
N LEU A 35 -1.16 -9.46 11.24
CA LEU A 35 0.01 -10.15 10.74
C LEU A 35 0.92 -9.12 10.04
N VAL A 36 2.07 -8.87 10.66
CA VAL A 36 3.07 -7.90 10.19
C VAL A 36 4.08 -8.61 9.32
N HIS A 37 4.10 -8.27 8.02
CA HIS A 37 4.93 -8.93 7.03
C HIS A 37 6.23 -8.18 6.74
N GLY A 38 7.36 -8.92 6.78
CA GLY A 38 8.69 -8.54 6.31
C GLY A 38 9.23 -9.51 5.26
N MET A 39 10.29 -9.11 4.56
CA MET A 39 11.02 -10.02 3.67
C MET A 39 11.76 -11.09 4.48
N THR A 40 12.21 -10.73 5.69
CA THR A 40 12.77 -11.65 6.68
C THR A 40 12.00 -11.56 7.98
N ILE A 41 12.12 -12.60 8.80
CA ILE A 41 11.40 -12.65 10.09
C ILE A 41 11.91 -11.58 11.07
N GLU A 42 13.21 -11.26 11.02
CA GLU A 42 13.82 -10.23 11.87
C GLU A 42 13.23 -8.84 11.56
N GLN A 43 13.01 -8.54 10.27
CA GLN A 43 12.35 -7.28 9.87
C GLN A 43 10.93 -7.18 10.42
N ALA A 44 10.18 -8.26 10.31
CA ALA A 44 8.81 -8.31 10.81
C ALA A 44 8.76 -8.20 12.35
N GLN A 45 9.64 -8.93 13.06
CA GLN A 45 9.75 -8.89 14.53
C GLN A 45 10.12 -7.49 15.04
N ALA A 46 11.08 -6.83 14.38
CA ALA A 46 11.46 -5.44 14.73
C ALA A 46 10.27 -4.49 14.58
N SER A 47 9.45 -4.68 13.55
CA SER A 47 8.24 -3.86 13.36
C SER A 47 7.16 -4.17 14.40
N VAL A 48 6.92 -5.45 14.73
CA VAL A 48 6.01 -5.85 15.81
C VAL A 48 6.41 -5.21 17.13
N ALA A 49 7.71 -5.24 17.46
CA ALA A 49 8.24 -4.60 18.66
C ALA A 49 8.02 -3.07 18.65
N ALA A 50 8.20 -2.41 17.52
CA ALA A 50 7.99 -0.97 17.36
C ALA A 50 6.51 -0.57 17.42
N ILE A 51 5.61 -1.41 16.91
CA ILE A 51 4.16 -1.22 16.95
C ILE A 51 3.62 -1.53 18.37
N GLY A 52 4.22 -2.47 19.07
CA GLY A 52 3.76 -2.99 20.36
C GLY A 52 2.60 -4.00 20.24
N ALA A 53 2.28 -4.46 19.02
CA ALA A 53 1.20 -5.41 18.76
C ALA A 53 1.44 -6.14 17.43
N GLY A 54 0.73 -7.27 17.23
CA GLY A 54 0.74 -8.05 16.01
C GLY A 54 1.60 -9.30 16.08
N THR A 55 1.58 -10.09 15.02
CA THR A 55 2.36 -11.31 14.84
C THR A 55 3.27 -11.18 13.62
N ALA A 56 4.54 -11.50 13.77
CA ALA A 56 5.51 -11.42 12.68
C ALA A 56 5.34 -12.62 11.72
N VAL A 57 5.26 -12.33 10.42
CA VAL A 57 5.30 -13.31 9.32
C VAL A 57 6.28 -12.84 8.26
N ALA A 58 6.89 -13.75 7.51
CA ALA A 58 7.95 -13.38 6.56
C ALA A 58 7.92 -14.21 5.28
N GLY A 59 8.41 -13.59 4.19
CA GLY A 59 8.62 -14.25 2.91
C GLY A 59 8.88 -13.25 1.79
N ASP A 60 9.69 -13.66 0.82
CA ASP A 60 9.87 -12.84 -0.39
C ASP A 60 8.68 -13.04 -1.34
N ILE A 61 7.67 -12.22 -1.18
CA ILE A 61 6.45 -12.28 -2.01
C ILE A 61 6.65 -11.80 -3.46
N THR A 62 7.86 -11.39 -3.84
CA THR A 62 8.18 -11.16 -5.26
C THR A 62 8.34 -12.49 -6.01
N THR A 63 8.50 -13.60 -5.31
CA THR A 63 8.60 -14.95 -5.86
C THR A 63 7.35 -15.79 -5.57
N ALA A 64 7.13 -16.83 -6.34
CA ALA A 64 6.04 -17.77 -6.12
C ALA A 64 6.26 -18.58 -4.83
N GLU A 65 7.49 -19.03 -4.62
CA GLU A 65 7.92 -19.83 -3.46
C GLU A 65 7.75 -19.02 -2.16
N GLY A 66 8.22 -17.78 -2.14
CA GLY A 66 8.10 -16.93 -0.96
C GLY A 66 6.64 -16.57 -0.64
N SER A 67 5.81 -16.36 -1.68
CA SER A 67 4.37 -16.16 -1.49
C SER A 67 3.68 -17.40 -0.93
N ALA A 68 4.03 -18.59 -1.44
CA ALA A 68 3.50 -19.85 -0.92
C ALA A 68 3.94 -20.11 0.53
N GLY A 69 5.21 -19.83 0.86
CA GLY A 69 5.73 -19.93 2.22
C GLY A 69 5.03 -18.97 3.20
N LEU A 70 4.73 -17.74 2.77
CA LEU A 70 3.95 -16.80 3.57
C LEU A 70 2.52 -17.30 3.79
N LEU A 71 1.85 -17.77 2.74
CA LEU A 71 0.49 -18.33 2.85
C LEU A 71 0.45 -19.54 3.80
N GLN A 72 1.47 -20.39 3.76
CA GLN A 72 1.60 -21.51 4.69
C GLN A 72 1.74 -21.03 6.15
N GLN A 73 2.54 -20.01 6.43
CA GLN A 73 2.63 -19.42 7.78
C GLN A 73 1.28 -18.81 8.22
N CYS A 74 0.51 -18.28 7.28
CA CYS A 74 -0.79 -17.69 7.55
C CYS A 74 -1.91 -18.74 7.71
N SER A 75 -1.72 -20.00 7.38
CA SER A 75 -2.77 -21.03 7.33
C SER A 75 -3.47 -21.33 8.66
N SER A 76 -2.82 -21.01 9.79
CA SER A 76 -3.42 -21.11 11.13
C SER A 76 -4.27 -19.89 11.52
N TYR A 77 -4.26 -18.85 10.68
CA TYR A 77 -5.00 -17.61 10.89
C TYR A 77 -6.13 -17.51 9.88
N SER A 78 -7.33 -17.16 10.34
CA SER A 78 -8.47 -16.91 9.45
C SER A 78 -8.41 -15.46 8.96
N ILE A 79 -7.80 -15.23 7.78
CA ILE A 79 -7.56 -13.87 7.26
C ILE A 79 -8.88 -13.22 6.81
N ASP A 80 -9.31 -12.16 7.48
CA ASP A 80 -10.49 -11.35 7.12
C ASP A 80 -10.13 -10.18 6.21
N ILE A 81 -8.92 -9.64 6.38
CA ILE A 81 -8.46 -8.43 5.71
C ILE A 81 -7.09 -8.68 5.08
N LEU A 82 -6.99 -8.47 3.76
CA LEU A 82 -5.73 -8.47 3.04
C LEU A 82 -5.41 -7.05 2.57
N ILE A 83 -4.29 -6.48 3.06
CA ILE A 83 -3.80 -5.18 2.64
C ILE A 83 -2.49 -5.38 1.86
N ASN A 84 -2.59 -5.29 0.53
CA ASN A 84 -1.46 -5.38 -0.39
C ASN A 84 -0.75 -4.03 -0.46
N ASN A 85 0.07 -3.75 0.54
CA ASN A 85 0.87 -2.54 0.62
C ASN A 85 2.28 -2.73 0.03
N TYR A 86 2.83 -3.96 0.05
CA TYR A 86 4.16 -4.22 -0.50
C TYR A 86 4.28 -3.76 -1.94
N GLY A 87 5.39 -3.13 -2.24
CA GLY A 87 5.70 -2.61 -3.56
C GLY A 87 6.68 -1.44 -3.46
N GLY A 88 7.11 -0.96 -4.58
CA GLY A 88 8.05 0.16 -4.63
C GLY A 88 8.43 0.54 -6.03
N ALA A 89 8.97 1.75 -6.15
CA ALA A 89 9.50 2.31 -7.37
C ALA A 89 11.02 2.14 -7.39
N ASP A 90 11.54 1.58 -8.45
CA ASP A 90 12.96 1.65 -8.75
C ASP A 90 13.20 2.90 -9.63
N PRO A 91 14.29 3.65 -9.41
CA PRO A 91 14.63 4.82 -10.23
C PRO A 91 14.91 4.38 -11.67
N GLY A 92 14.63 5.27 -12.63
CA GLY A 92 14.92 5.04 -14.04
C GLY A 92 14.05 5.88 -14.94
N THR A 93 14.42 5.94 -16.21
CA THR A 93 13.70 6.64 -17.27
C THR A 93 13.62 5.76 -18.52
N TRP A 94 13.00 6.24 -19.59
CA TRP A 94 12.98 5.56 -20.90
C TRP A 94 14.35 5.57 -21.61
N SER A 95 15.31 6.35 -21.13
CA SER A 95 16.62 6.56 -21.76
C SER A 95 17.77 5.90 -21.00
N ASP A 96 17.48 5.11 -19.97
CA ASP A 96 18.47 4.44 -19.12
C ASP A 96 18.05 2.99 -18.79
N GLU A 97 18.67 2.39 -17.79
CA GLU A 97 18.37 1.02 -17.34
C GLU A 97 16.90 0.80 -16.92
N GLY A 98 16.16 1.87 -16.59
CA GLY A 98 14.74 1.82 -16.28
C GLY A 98 13.85 1.42 -17.48
N ALA A 99 14.38 1.43 -18.70
CA ALA A 99 13.71 0.94 -19.90
C ALA A 99 14.01 -0.54 -20.20
N SER A 100 14.89 -1.19 -19.45
CA SER A 100 15.23 -2.60 -19.68
C SER A 100 14.04 -3.52 -19.38
N GLU A 101 13.98 -4.67 -20.06
CA GLU A 101 12.96 -5.68 -19.81
C GLU A 101 13.02 -6.18 -18.35
N GLU A 102 14.21 -6.38 -17.82
CA GLU A 102 14.44 -6.82 -16.44
C GLU A 102 13.86 -5.84 -15.42
N ALA A 103 14.05 -4.53 -15.62
CA ALA A 103 13.50 -3.49 -14.76
C ALA A 103 11.96 -3.52 -14.77
N TRP A 104 11.36 -3.73 -15.95
CA TRP A 104 9.92 -3.84 -16.09
C TRP A 104 9.35 -5.10 -15.45
N LEU A 105 9.98 -6.25 -15.66
CA LEU A 105 9.60 -7.52 -15.03
C LEU A 105 9.70 -7.40 -13.51
N LEU A 106 10.78 -6.82 -12.98
CA LEU A 106 10.94 -6.59 -11.55
C LEU A 106 9.86 -5.66 -10.98
N ALA A 107 9.54 -4.56 -11.69
CA ALA A 107 8.46 -3.65 -11.30
C ALA A 107 7.11 -4.38 -11.24
N TYR A 108 6.85 -5.27 -12.19
CA TYR A 108 5.64 -6.10 -12.23
C TYR A 108 5.58 -7.12 -11.10
N GLN A 109 6.68 -7.81 -10.83
CA GLN A 109 6.80 -8.78 -9.72
C GLN A 109 6.53 -8.09 -8.37
N LYS A 110 7.15 -6.93 -8.13
CA LYS A 110 7.00 -6.17 -6.88
C LYS A 110 5.59 -5.60 -6.68
N ASN A 111 4.96 -5.08 -7.73
CA ASN A 111 3.78 -4.23 -7.59
C ASN A 111 2.46 -4.87 -8.06
N VAL A 112 2.52 -5.99 -8.76
CA VAL A 112 1.34 -6.70 -9.28
C VAL A 112 1.31 -8.14 -8.81
N LEU A 113 2.33 -8.93 -9.18
CA LEU A 113 2.32 -10.37 -8.93
C LEU A 113 2.41 -10.72 -7.45
N SER A 114 3.10 -9.90 -6.64
CA SER A 114 3.09 -10.04 -5.18
C SER A 114 1.67 -9.99 -4.59
N ALA A 115 0.85 -9.03 -5.02
CA ALA A 115 -0.54 -8.93 -4.60
C ALA A 115 -1.41 -10.03 -5.21
N GLN A 116 -1.23 -10.33 -6.50
CA GLN A 116 -2.00 -11.32 -7.23
C GLN A 116 -1.86 -12.72 -6.59
N ARG A 117 -0.64 -13.14 -6.22
CA ARG A 117 -0.38 -14.45 -5.60
C ARG A 117 -1.09 -14.59 -4.25
N LEU A 118 -1.05 -13.57 -3.41
CA LEU A 118 -1.72 -13.60 -2.11
C LEU A 118 -3.23 -13.54 -2.26
N ILE A 119 -3.75 -12.74 -3.18
CA ILE A 119 -5.18 -12.73 -3.50
C ILE A 119 -5.62 -14.12 -3.95
N ALA A 120 -4.92 -14.72 -4.93
CA ALA A 120 -5.27 -16.05 -5.44
C ALA A 120 -5.24 -17.12 -4.34
N GLY A 121 -4.25 -17.06 -3.44
CA GLY A 121 -4.12 -18.03 -2.35
C GLY A 121 -5.16 -17.89 -1.24
N LEU A 122 -5.72 -16.70 -1.03
CA LEU A 122 -6.68 -16.42 0.05
C LEU A 122 -8.13 -16.31 -0.45
N LEU A 123 -8.36 -16.18 -1.75
CA LEU A 123 -9.65 -15.77 -2.30
C LEU A 123 -10.79 -16.72 -1.94
N GLU A 124 -10.60 -18.02 -2.06
CA GLU A 124 -11.66 -19.01 -1.79
C GLU A 124 -12.02 -19.06 -0.30
N GLU A 125 -11.02 -18.97 0.59
CA GLU A 125 -11.29 -18.85 2.02
C GLU A 125 -12.05 -17.54 2.31
N MET A 126 -11.61 -16.42 1.76
CA MET A 126 -12.30 -15.13 1.97
C MET A 126 -13.71 -15.11 1.40
N LYS A 127 -13.99 -15.80 0.28
CA LYS A 127 -15.36 -15.95 -0.27
C LYS A 127 -16.30 -16.71 0.68
N SER A 128 -15.78 -17.65 1.46
CA SER A 128 -16.57 -18.43 2.42
C SER A 128 -16.97 -17.66 3.69
N LYS A 129 -16.35 -16.50 3.93
CA LYS A 129 -16.57 -15.69 5.13
C LYS A 129 -17.84 -14.83 5.02
N ALA A 130 -18.44 -14.52 6.15
CA ALA A 130 -19.56 -13.58 6.25
C ALA A 130 -19.14 -12.12 5.96
N TRP A 131 -17.83 -11.83 5.98
CA TRP A 131 -17.27 -10.50 5.77
C TRP A 131 -15.78 -10.59 5.46
N ALA A 132 -15.30 -9.89 4.42
CA ALA A 132 -13.88 -9.78 4.12
C ALA A 132 -13.55 -8.49 3.36
N ARG A 133 -12.27 -8.07 3.43
CA ARG A 133 -11.76 -6.86 2.77
C ARG A 133 -10.43 -7.11 2.06
N ILE A 134 -10.29 -6.59 0.86
CA ILE A 134 -9.03 -6.55 0.11
C ILE A 134 -8.75 -5.11 -0.27
N ILE A 135 -7.64 -4.56 0.21
CA ILE A 135 -7.19 -3.21 -0.10
C ILE A 135 -5.84 -3.30 -0.82
N ASN A 136 -5.77 -2.76 -2.02
CA ASN A 136 -4.53 -2.64 -2.77
C ASN A 136 -3.98 -1.22 -2.65
N LEU A 137 -2.68 -1.05 -2.43
CA LEU A 137 -2.01 0.26 -2.41
C LEU A 137 -1.48 0.58 -3.81
N GLY A 138 -2.14 1.54 -4.45
CA GLY A 138 -1.79 2.11 -5.74
C GLY A 138 -0.89 3.34 -5.62
N THR A 139 -1.05 4.24 -6.57
CA THR A 139 -0.47 5.60 -6.61
C THR A 139 -1.29 6.46 -7.56
N VAL A 140 -1.36 7.76 -7.35
CA VAL A 140 -1.95 8.68 -8.35
C VAL A 140 -1.23 8.60 -9.70
N GLY A 141 0.04 8.22 -9.70
CA GLY A 141 0.80 7.98 -10.94
C GLY A 141 0.29 6.83 -11.80
N SER A 142 -0.63 5.98 -11.30
CA SER A 142 -1.31 4.97 -12.12
C SER A 142 -2.23 5.58 -13.18
N THR A 143 -2.74 6.78 -12.93
CA THR A 143 -3.62 7.53 -13.84
C THR A 143 -2.93 8.73 -14.47
N THR A 144 -1.89 9.27 -13.81
CA THR A 144 -1.15 10.44 -14.28
C THR A 144 0.35 10.22 -14.07
N PRO A 145 0.97 9.35 -14.89
CA PRO A 145 2.39 9.02 -14.76
C PRO A 145 3.24 10.23 -15.17
N ASN A 146 4.41 10.36 -14.51
CA ASN A 146 5.45 11.25 -14.99
C ASN A 146 6.47 10.47 -15.87
N ALA A 147 7.48 11.15 -16.38
CA ALA A 147 8.49 10.56 -17.26
C ALA A 147 9.52 9.66 -16.54
N ARG A 148 9.49 9.63 -15.21
CA ARG A 148 10.39 8.79 -14.40
C ARG A 148 9.67 7.51 -13.98
N MET A 149 10.42 6.45 -13.74
CA MET A 149 9.94 5.16 -13.21
C MET A 149 8.82 4.53 -14.08
N PRO A 150 9.01 4.41 -15.42
CA PRO A 150 7.94 4.01 -16.34
C PRO A 150 7.38 2.63 -16.00
N GLY A 151 8.21 1.64 -15.67
CA GLY A 151 7.78 0.30 -15.29
C GLY A 151 6.94 0.29 -14.01
N TYR A 152 7.30 1.12 -13.02
CA TYR A 152 6.52 1.26 -11.79
C TYR A 152 5.10 1.78 -12.04
N TYR A 153 4.97 2.88 -12.79
CA TYR A 153 3.64 3.45 -13.06
C TYR A 153 2.79 2.52 -13.92
N ALA A 154 3.39 1.84 -14.89
CA ALA A 154 2.70 0.83 -15.68
C ALA A 154 2.21 -0.33 -14.80
N ALA A 155 3.05 -0.85 -13.91
CA ALA A 155 2.68 -1.89 -12.96
C ALA A 155 1.56 -1.43 -12.00
N LYS A 156 1.63 -0.20 -11.47
CA LYS A 156 0.56 0.35 -10.63
C LYS A 156 -0.75 0.60 -11.39
N GLY A 157 -0.67 0.94 -12.69
CA GLY A 157 -1.83 0.97 -13.58
C GLY A 157 -2.47 -0.42 -13.75
N ALA A 158 -1.65 -1.45 -13.93
CA ALA A 158 -2.11 -2.84 -13.98
C ALA A 158 -2.76 -3.28 -12.65
N LEU A 159 -2.18 -2.92 -11.50
CA LEU A 159 -2.76 -3.20 -10.17
C LEU A 159 -4.14 -2.51 -10.02
N ALA A 160 -4.29 -1.27 -10.50
CA ALA A 160 -5.56 -0.57 -10.46
C ALA A 160 -6.62 -1.29 -11.31
N ASN A 161 -6.27 -1.71 -12.53
CA ASN A 161 -7.16 -2.48 -13.40
C ASN A 161 -7.53 -3.84 -12.78
N MET A 162 -6.55 -4.57 -12.23
CA MET A 162 -6.76 -5.84 -11.53
C MET A 162 -7.72 -5.69 -10.36
N THR A 163 -7.64 -4.60 -9.60
CA THR A 163 -8.54 -4.32 -8.47
C THR A 163 -10.00 -4.25 -8.92
N ILE A 164 -10.28 -3.55 -10.01
CA ILE A 164 -11.63 -3.44 -10.57
C ILE A 164 -12.12 -4.77 -11.13
N GLY A 165 -11.25 -5.52 -11.81
CA GLY A 165 -11.54 -6.85 -12.31
C GLY A 165 -11.92 -7.82 -11.19
N LEU A 166 -11.13 -7.84 -10.11
CA LEU A 166 -11.40 -8.66 -8.93
C LEU A 166 -12.71 -8.26 -8.23
N ALA A 167 -12.99 -6.96 -8.14
CA ALA A 167 -14.26 -6.51 -7.57
C ALA A 167 -15.47 -7.05 -8.32
N LYS A 168 -15.38 -7.17 -9.65
CA LYS A 168 -16.43 -7.77 -10.48
C LYS A 168 -16.52 -9.29 -10.29
N GLU A 169 -15.37 -9.97 -10.16
CA GLU A 169 -15.28 -11.42 -9.96
C GLU A 169 -15.95 -11.86 -8.65
N VAL A 170 -15.76 -11.09 -7.57
CA VAL A 170 -16.33 -11.42 -6.26
C VAL A 170 -17.77 -10.94 -6.07
N LYS A 171 -18.48 -10.64 -7.16
CA LYS A 171 -19.89 -10.24 -7.13
C LYS A 171 -20.73 -11.27 -6.38
N GLY A 172 -21.58 -10.77 -5.49
CA GLY A 172 -22.46 -11.63 -4.67
C GLY A 172 -21.79 -12.21 -3.42
N SER A 173 -20.49 -12.04 -3.25
CA SER A 173 -19.79 -12.38 -2.01
C SER A 173 -19.83 -11.24 -0.99
N ASN A 174 -19.33 -11.52 0.21
CA ASN A 174 -19.17 -10.53 1.27
C ASN A 174 -17.80 -9.82 1.26
N ILE A 175 -17.02 -9.98 0.18
CA ILE A 175 -15.72 -9.32 -0.01
C ILE A 175 -15.94 -7.92 -0.58
N ARG A 176 -15.27 -6.90 -0.03
CA ARG A 176 -15.11 -5.59 -0.68
C ARG A 176 -13.66 -5.40 -1.07
N VAL A 177 -13.45 -5.03 -2.33
CA VAL A 177 -12.13 -4.84 -2.94
C VAL A 177 -12.01 -3.39 -3.37
N ASN A 178 -11.00 -2.68 -2.88
CA ASN A 178 -10.76 -1.27 -3.24
C ASN A 178 -9.27 -0.98 -3.41
N LEU A 179 -8.98 0.12 -4.09
CA LEU A 179 -7.64 0.66 -4.28
C LEU A 179 -7.51 1.99 -3.53
N VAL A 180 -6.40 2.17 -2.82
CA VAL A 180 -5.99 3.48 -2.28
C VAL A 180 -4.79 3.96 -3.08
N SER A 181 -4.89 5.12 -3.68
CA SER A 181 -3.88 5.73 -4.53
C SER A 181 -3.33 7.02 -3.91
N PRO A 182 -2.28 6.93 -3.11
CA PRO A 182 -1.65 8.11 -2.55
C PRO A 182 -0.94 8.94 -3.61
N GLY A 183 -0.87 10.25 -3.37
CA GLY A 183 0.13 11.13 -3.96
C GLY A 183 1.49 10.90 -3.34
N MET A 184 2.28 11.97 -3.22
CA MET A 184 3.53 11.93 -2.49
C MET A 184 3.23 11.72 -1.00
N ILE A 185 3.89 10.73 -0.39
CA ILE A 185 3.75 10.44 1.04
C ILE A 185 4.98 10.94 1.78
N LEU A 186 4.79 11.67 2.87
CA LEU A 186 5.86 12.14 3.74
C LEU A 186 6.44 10.98 4.56
N THR A 187 7.52 10.41 4.06
CA THR A 187 8.35 9.45 4.82
C THR A 187 9.65 10.11 5.28
N PRO A 188 10.37 9.53 6.25
CA PRO A 188 11.68 10.06 6.65
C PRO A 188 12.66 10.20 5.46
N GLU A 189 12.65 9.25 4.53
CA GLU A 189 13.50 9.25 3.34
C GLU A 189 13.11 10.37 2.37
N VAL A 190 11.81 10.58 2.15
CA VAL A 190 11.29 11.67 1.32
C VAL A 190 11.66 13.01 1.94
N LYS A 191 11.45 13.19 3.25
CA LYS A 191 11.87 14.40 3.97
C LYS A 191 13.35 14.66 3.83
N ALA A 192 14.20 13.65 4.10
CA ALA A 192 15.64 13.78 3.98
C ALA A 192 16.10 14.11 2.55
N SER A 193 15.46 13.52 1.53
CA SER A 193 15.75 13.80 0.13
C SER A 193 15.42 15.25 -0.24
N PHE A 194 14.25 15.75 0.18
CA PHE A 194 13.86 17.14 -0.10
C PHE A 194 14.67 18.15 0.70
N MET A 195 15.07 17.84 1.93
CA MET A 195 15.99 18.72 2.68
C MET A 195 17.31 18.91 1.94
N ARG A 196 17.91 17.82 1.42
CA ARG A 196 19.13 17.92 0.60
C ARG A 196 18.92 18.75 -0.68
N LEU A 197 17.79 18.52 -1.37
CA LEU A 197 17.45 19.27 -2.57
C LEU A 197 17.19 20.76 -2.24
N GLY A 198 16.55 21.05 -1.12
CA GLY A 198 16.26 22.39 -0.63
C GLY A 198 17.54 23.17 -0.39
N GLN A 199 18.53 22.56 0.28
CA GLN A 199 19.86 23.17 0.47
C GLN A 199 20.54 23.48 -0.87
N GLN A 200 20.51 22.54 -1.83
CA GLN A 200 21.11 22.75 -3.16
C GLN A 200 20.44 23.88 -3.94
N ARG A 201 19.15 24.12 -3.71
CA ARG A 201 18.33 25.11 -4.44
C ARG A 201 18.09 26.40 -3.67
N GLY A 202 18.60 26.52 -2.45
CA GLY A 202 18.41 27.70 -1.61
C GLY A 202 16.95 27.90 -1.17
N TRP A 203 16.21 26.81 -0.91
CA TRP A 203 14.81 26.87 -0.48
C TRP A 203 14.64 27.15 1.02
N GLY A 204 15.72 27.19 1.78
CA GLY A 204 15.78 27.39 3.22
C GLY A 204 16.41 26.23 3.96
N ASP A 205 16.58 26.40 5.28
CA ASP A 205 17.24 25.44 6.16
C ASP A 205 16.24 24.64 7.02
N SER A 206 14.99 25.08 7.08
CA SER A 206 13.91 24.40 7.83
C SER A 206 13.07 23.51 6.92
N TRP A 207 12.44 22.49 7.53
CA TRP A 207 11.50 21.63 6.81
C TRP A 207 10.29 22.42 6.29
N GLU A 208 9.82 23.36 7.06
CA GLU A 208 8.67 24.20 6.74
C GLU A 208 8.90 25.01 5.45
N GLU A 209 10.08 25.61 5.30
CA GLU A 209 10.47 26.37 4.09
C GLU A 209 10.59 25.43 2.88
N VAL A 210 11.29 24.30 3.05
CA VAL A 210 11.46 23.31 1.97
C VAL A 210 10.10 22.71 1.58
N GLN A 211 9.26 22.32 2.54
CA GLN A 211 7.94 21.78 2.26
C GLN A 211 7.06 22.77 1.51
N ALA A 212 7.10 24.05 1.84
CA ALA A 212 6.33 25.09 1.13
C ALA A 212 6.68 25.14 -0.37
N GLN A 213 7.95 24.92 -0.73
CA GLN A 213 8.37 24.86 -2.14
C GLN A 213 7.96 23.56 -2.82
N VAL A 214 8.08 22.44 -2.13
CA VAL A 214 7.69 21.10 -2.66
C VAL A 214 6.18 21.01 -2.85
N ALA A 215 5.41 21.56 -1.94
CA ALA A 215 3.96 21.46 -1.88
C ALA A 215 3.22 22.64 -2.54
N LYS A 216 3.91 23.54 -3.23
CA LYS A 216 3.30 24.75 -3.84
C LYS A 216 2.13 24.46 -4.78
N ASP A 217 2.19 23.29 -5.47
CA ASP A 217 1.16 22.85 -6.40
C ASP A 217 0.20 21.80 -5.78
N ILE A 218 0.30 21.56 -4.46
CA ILE A 218 -0.62 20.70 -3.72
C ILE A 218 -1.64 21.58 -3.01
N PRO A 219 -2.94 21.50 -3.34
CA PRO A 219 -3.97 22.41 -2.79
C PRO A 219 -4.04 22.51 -1.27
N ILE A 220 -3.79 21.40 -0.54
CA ILE A 220 -3.74 21.45 0.93
C ILE A 220 -2.46 22.09 1.49
N GLY A 221 -1.51 22.54 0.65
CA GLY A 221 -0.28 23.22 1.02
C GLY A 221 0.78 22.37 1.72
N ARG A 222 0.64 21.06 1.74
CA ARG A 222 1.60 20.12 2.34
C ARG A 222 1.57 18.73 1.69
N ILE A 223 2.58 17.94 1.97
CA ILE A 223 2.64 16.53 1.57
C ILE A 223 1.71 15.70 2.47
N THR A 224 1.04 14.70 1.89
CA THR A 224 0.19 13.74 2.61
C THR A 224 1.04 12.90 3.57
N THR A 225 0.55 12.66 4.79
CA THR A 225 1.24 11.86 5.79
C THR A 225 0.93 10.36 5.66
N ARG A 226 1.77 9.52 6.25
CA ARG A 226 1.54 8.07 6.31
C ARG A 226 0.29 7.74 7.13
N GLU A 227 0.07 8.51 8.18
CA GLU A 227 -1.05 8.40 9.11
C GLU A 227 -2.40 8.67 8.41
N GLU A 228 -2.44 9.64 7.50
CA GLU A 228 -3.63 9.92 6.69
C GLU A 228 -3.95 8.77 5.72
N VAL A 229 -2.92 8.20 5.08
CA VAL A 229 -3.09 7.00 4.25
C VAL A 229 -3.59 5.82 5.06
N ALA A 230 -3.02 5.59 6.25
CA ALA A 230 -3.41 4.50 7.14
C ALA A 230 -4.86 4.66 7.66
N ALA A 231 -5.27 5.89 7.98
CA ALA A 231 -6.64 6.18 8.40
C ALA A 231 -7.66 5.86 7.29
N LEU A 232 -7.37 6.23 6.04
CA LEU A 232 -8.23 5.89 4.90
C LEU A 232 -8.29 4.37 4.67
N VAL A 233 -7.15 3.66 4.76
CA VAL A 233 -7.10 2.20 4.64
C VAL A 233 -7.95 1.55 5.74
N ALA A 234 -7.80 1.96 7.00
CA ALA A 234 -8.59 1.43 8.11
C ALA A 234 -10.09 1.68 7.93
N PHE A 235 -10.48 2.88 7.47
CA PHE A 235 -11.87 3.17 7.13
C PHE A 235 -12.41 2.24 6.04
N LEU A 236 -11.67 2.04 4.95
CA LEU A 236 -12.09 1.15 3.86
C LEU A 236 -12.13 -0.34 4.28
N CYS A 237 -11.37 -0.72 5.29
CA CYS A 237 -11.45 -2.04 5.92
C CYS A 237 -12.63 -2.16 6.90
N SER A 238 -13.34 -1.09 7.23
CA SER A 238 -14.37 -1.08 8.25
C SER A 238 -15.71 -1.63 7.76
N THR A 239 -16.62 -1.86 8.70
CA THR A 239 -18.04 -2.15 8.40
C THR A 239 -18.77 -0.93 7.87
N GLN A 240 -18.26 0.29 8.14
CA GLN A 240 -18.83 1.56 7.67
C GLN A 240 -18.65 1.75 6.15
N ALA A 241 -17.67 1.05 5.55
CA ALA A 241 -17.36 1.12 4.13
C ALA A 241 -18.02 -0.01 3.30
N ASP A 242 -19.05 -0.67 3.81
CA ASP A 242 -19.62 -1.88 3.17
C ASP A 242 -20.20 -1.63 1.78
N ALA A 243 -20.72 -0.44 1.50
CA ALA A 243 -21.21 -0.07 0.17
C ALA A 243 -20.08 0.35 -0.81
N ILE A 244 -18.83 0.45 -0.34
CA ILE A 244 -17.70 0.89 -1.14
C ILE A 244 -16.99 -0.33 -1.75
N HIS A 245 -17.05 -0.45 -3.09
CA HIS A 245 -16.54 -1.61 -3.80
C HIS A 245 -16.06 -1.25 -5.19
N GLY A 246 -14.88 -1.75 -5.58
CA GLY A 246 -14.29 -1.51 -6.88
C GLY A 246 -13.84 -0.05 -7.12
N GLN A 247 -13.60 0.72 -6.05
CA GLN A 247 -13.25 2.13 -6.15
C GLN A 247 -11.74 2.36 -6.04
N ASN A 248 -11.27 3.42 -6.67
CA ASN A 248 -9.92 3.95 -6.53
C ASN A 248 -9.96 5.28 -5.75
N PHE A 249 -9.55 5.26 -4.50
CA PHE A 249 -9.51 6.44 -3.65
C PHE A 249 -8.16 7.13 -3.72
N ARG A 250 -8.16 8.34 -4.26
CA ARG A 250 -6.97 9.19 -4.24
C ARG A 250 -6.85 9.89 -2.88
N ILE A 251 -5.63 9.92 -2.36
CA ILE A 251 -5.26 10.68 -1.17
C ILE A 251 -3.96 11.43 -1.45
N ASP A 252 -4.09 12.60 -2.07
CA ASP A 252 -3.01 13.35 -2.69
C ASP A 252 -3.04 14.85 -2.37
N GLY A 253 -3.88 15.25 -1.41
CA GLY A 253 -4.06 16.65 -1.05
C GLY A 253 -4.70 17.51 -2.14
N GLY A 254 -5.40 16.91 -3.09
CA GLY A 254 -6.04 17.60 -4.22
C GLY A 254 -5.09 17.88 -5.39
N GLN A 255 -3.88 17.29 -5.39
CA GLN A 255 -2.87 17.52 -6.43
C GLN A 255 -3.38 17.14 -7.82
N MET A 256 -4.20 16.10 -7.92
CA MET A 256 -4.76 15.61 -9.18
C MET A 256 -6.18 16.11 -9.36
N GLY A 257 -6.35 17.22 -10.06
CA GLY A 257 -7.66 17.84 -10.37
C GLY A 257 -8.47 17.08 -11.41
N ILE A 258 -8.77 15.79 -11.19
CA ILE A 258 -9.57 14.99 -12.11
C ILE A 258 -10.97 14.78 -11.53
N VAL A 259 -11.99 15.14 -12.29
CA VAL A 259 -13.38 14.73 -12.03
C VAL A 259 -13.54 13.29 -12.55
N SER A 260 -13.84 12.35 -11.67
CA SER A 260 -14.02 10.92 -12.00
C SER A 260 -15.45 10.50 -11.72
#